data_1ff2d9823d305518d04b8c97e221e06d
#
_entry.id   1ff2d9823d305518d04b8c97e221e06d
#
_cell.length_a   1.000
_cell.length_b   1.000
_cell.length_c   1.000
_cell.angle_alpha   90.00
_cell.angle_beta   90.00
_cell.angle_gamma   90.00
#
_symmetry.space_group_name_H-M   'P 1'
#
loop_
_entity.id
_entity.type
_entity.pdbx_description
1 polymer ?
#
loop_
_entity_poly.entity_id
_entity_poly.type
_entity_poly.pdbx_seq_one_letter_code
_entity_poly.pdbx_strand_id
1 'polypeptide(L)'
;MIARMNDPRTEQWLSLTAALNRTMREHAPDWTDHSGHDPGLTIVELIAYLAEDLLHNARVVEGGVPAVSRAIRALDASVLNPIATSGTVRPNFFAGRLLTADDLREEQEYHREKHRRHLQMLHGFGVVDGLQVDVASDGTTISVEPGMAIDPYGREIVLDDLVALPIPFNSPSPTCVVVQYAERFVDPVPVADGGTEPSHIEEGCDVSLKPGSGDEGITVARLLREDGAWRVDPAFVPPRLQNCRS
;
A
#
# COMPACT_ATOMS: atom_id res chain seq x y z
N MET A 1 30.16 0.23 -25.46
CA MET A 1 30.48 -0.90 -24.55
C MET A 1 30.31 -0.49 -23.08
N ILE A 2 29.25 0.32 -22.76
CA ILE A 2 29.01 0.86 -21.39
C ILE A 2 27.58 0.60 -20.90
N ALA A 3 26.78 -0.21 -21.63
CA ALA A 3 25.34 -0.39 -21.35
C ALA A 3 24.99 -1.64 -20.50
N ARG A 4 25.96 -2.29 -19.83
CA ARG A 4 25.73 -3.52 -19.04
C ARG A 4 25.91 -3.36 -17.52
N MET A 5 26.14 -2.15 -17.00
CA MET A 5 26.41 -1.95 -15.57
C MET A 5 25.14 -1.77 -14.68
N ASN A 6 23.94 -1.77 -15.23
CA ASN A 6 22.69 -1.61 -14.45
C ASN A 6 21.69 -2.75 -14.69
N ASP A 7 22.16 -3.97 -14.96
CA ASP A 7 21.27 -5.13 -14.97
C ASP A 7 21.07 -5.60 -13.52
N PRO A 8 19.81 -5.66 -13.02
CA PRO A 8 19.49 -6.15 -11.67
C PRO A 8 20.07 -7.55 -11.38
N ARG A 9 20.26 -8.37 -12.41
CA ARG A 9 20.89 -9.69 -12.31
C ARG A 9 22.38 -9.59 -11.94
N THR A 10 23.07 -8.58 -12.46
CA THR A 10 24.49 -8.34 -12.14
C THR A 10 24.67 -7.90 -10.69
N GLU A 11 23.79 -7.05 -10.16
CA GLU A 11 23.82 -6.63 -8.76
C GLU A 11 23.49 -7.78 -7.80
N GLN A 12 22.50 -8.60 -8.14
CA GLN A 12 22.16 -9.80 -7.37
C GLN A 12 23.32 -10.79 -7.35
N TRP A 13 23.97 -11.00 -8.48
CA TRP A 13 25.13 -11.88 -8.59
C TRP A 13 26.31 -11.38 -7.75
N LEU A 14 26.63 -10.08 -7.80
CA LEU A 14 27.69 -9.48 -6.99
C LEU A 14 27.39 -9.57 -5.48
N SER A 15 26.14 -9.37 -5.08
CA SER A 15 25.70 -9.52 -3.69
C SER A 15 25.82 -10.95 -3.21
N LEU A 16 25.44 -11.91 -4.04
CA LEU A 16 25.49 -13.34 -3.75
C LEU A 16 26.94 -13.86 -3.58
N THR A 17 27.82 -13.52 -4.52
CA THR A 17 29.24 -13.88 -4.46
C THR A 17 29.94 -13.23 -3.27
N ALA A 18 29.60 -11.98 -2.94
CA ALA A 18 30.15 -11.31 -1.77
C ALA A 18 29.70 -11.97 -0.45
N ALA A 19 28.44 -12.38 -0.34
CA ALA A 19 27.91 -13.09 0.82
C ALA A 19 28.57 -14.48 0.96
N LEU A 20 28.69 -15.23 -0.13
CA LEU A 20 29.32 -16.54 -0.16
C LEU A 20 30.81 -16.45 0.24
N ASN A 21 31.55 -15.54 -0.37
CA ASN A 21 32.97 -15.33 -0.05
C ASN A 21 33.17 -14.93 1.42
N ARG A 22 32.30 -14.15 2.00
CA ARG A 22 32.34 -13.79 3.43
C ARG A 22 32.17 -15.02 4.32
N THR A 23 31.13 -15.81 4.08
CA THR A 23 30.80 -17.01 4.84
C THR A 23 31.96 -18.06 4.71
N MET A 24 32.54 -18.19 3.52
CA MET A 24 33.61 -19.15 3.30
C MET A 24 34.92 -18.71 3.95
N ARG A 25 35.26 -17.41 3.96
CA ARG A 25 36.45 -16.91 4.68
C ARG A 25 36.40 -17.15 6.20
N GLU A 26 35.16 -17.11 6.77
CA GLU A 26 34.95 -17.38 8.19
C GLU A 26 35.14 -18.86 8.57
N HIS A 27 34.89 -19.78 7.62
CA HIS A 27 34.83 -21.22 7.90
C HIS A 27 35.88 -22.07 7.14
N ALA A 28 36.55 -21.50 6.14
CA ALA A 28 37.57 -22.15 5.32
C ALA A 28 38.67 -21.13 4.96
N PRO A 29 39.77 -21.06 5.76
CA PRO A 29 40.84 -20.06 5.56
C PRO A 29 41.55 -20.16 4.23
N ASP A 30 41.53 -21.32 3.57
CA ASP A 30 42.16 -21.56 2.27
C ASP A 30 41.22 -21.31 1.07
N TRP A 31 40.05 -20.70 1.32
CA TRP A 31 39.07 -20.41 0.28
C TRP A 31 39.57 -19.37 -0.73
N THR A 32 39.54 -19.74 -2.00
CA THR A 32 39.89 -18.82 -3.10
C THR A 32 38.72 -17.93 -3.46
N ASP A 33 38.97 -16.62 -3.55
CA ASP A 33 37.95 -15.63 -3.88
C ASP A 33 37.54 -15.72 -5.37
N HIS A 34 36.28 -16.04 -5.65
CA HIS A 34 35.72 -16.17 -7.00
C HIS A 34 34.98 -14.90 -7.48
N SER A 35 35.21 -13.73 -6.85
CA SER A 35 34.55 -12.46 -7.20
C SER A 35 34.85 -11.91 -8.62
N GLY A 36 35.82 -12.51 -9.33
CA GLY A 36 36.26 -12.12 -10.67
C GLY A 36 35.70 -12.95 -11.83
N HIS A 37 34.71 -13.81 -11.62
CA HIS A 37 34.18 -14.67 -12.68
C HIS A 37 33.25 -13.94 -13.65
N ASP A 38 33.22 -14.41 -14.90
CA ASP A 38 32.43 -13.84 -16.01
C ASP A 38 30.93 -13.77 -15.69
N PRO A 39 30.32 -12.57 -15.74
CA PRO A 39 28.86 -12.40 -15.54
C PRO A 39 27.98 -13.08 -16.62
N GLY A 40 28.58 -13.74 -17.63
CA GLY A 40 27.87 -14.50 -18.66
C GLY A 40 27.50 -15.93 -18.26
N LEU A 41 28.03 -16.47 -17.18
CA LEU A 41 27.61 -17.78 -16.66
C LEU A 41 26.16 -17.73 -16.17
N THR A 42 25.37 -18.73 -16.52
CA THR A 42 24.02 -18.86 -15.96
C THR A 42 24.15 -19.13 -14.45
N ILE A 43 23.13 -18.68 -13.69
CA ILE A 43 23.11 -18.89 -12.23
C ILE A 43 23.22 -20.39 -11.89
N VAL A 44 22.66 -21.26 -12.73
CA VAL A 44 22.71 -22.73 -12.55
C VAL A 44 24.14 -23.27 -12.75
N GLU A 45 24.85 -22.79 -13.78
CA GLU A 45 26.25 -23.18 -14.03
C GLU A 45 27.16 -22.68 -12.93
N LEU A 46 26.93 -21.47 -12.43
CA LEU A 46 27.66 -20.93 -11.29
C LEU A 46 27.44 -21.74 -10.01
N ILE A 47 26.19 -22.12 -9.71
CA ILE A 47 25.85 -22.95 -8.55
C ILE A 47 26.50 -24.35 -8.69
N ALA A 48 26.44 -24.95 -9.86
CA ALA A 48 27.06 -26.26 -10.12
C ALA A 48 28.58 -26.18 -9.94
N TYR A 49 29.24 -25.18 -10.52
CA TYR A 49 30.66 -24.95 -10.39
C TYR A 49 31.07 -24.70 -8.93
N LEU A 50 30.37 -23.84 -8.21
CA LEU A 50 30.62 -23.57 -6.80
C LEU A 50 30.37 -24.81 -5.91
N ALA A 51 29.36 -25.61 -6.24
CA ALA A 51 29.04 -26.85 -5.53
C ALA A 51 30.14 -27.90 -5.74
N GLU A 52 30.67 -28.05 -6.95
CA GLU A 52 31.80 -28.96 -7.24
C GLU A 52 33.08 -28.52 -6.55
N ASP A 53 33.42 -27.22 -6.60
CA ASP A 53 34.61 -26.66 -5.95
C ASP A 53 34.51 -26.77 -4.43
N LEU A 54 33.35 -26.48 -3.86
CA LEU A 54 33.07 -26.62 -2.43
C LEU A 54 33.12 -28.09 -1.98
N LEU A 55 32.58 -29.03 -2.77
CA LEU A 55 32.67 -30.45 -2.46
C LEU A 55 34.11 -30.99 -2.53
N HIS A 56 34.90 -30.45 -3.44
CA HIS A 56 36.32 -30.81 -3.57
C HIS A 56 37.14 -30.29 -2.38
N ASN A 57 36.93 -29.06 -1.99
CA ASN A 57 37.60 -28.40 -0.89
C ASN A 57 37.08 -28.81 0.49
N ALA A 58 35.79 -29.12 0.63
CA ALA A 58 35.19 -29.56 1.90
C ALA A 58 35.63 -30.96 2.34
N ARG A 59 36.23 -31.76 1.45
CA ARG A 59 36.88 -33.02 1.84
C ARG A 59 38.14 -32.80 2.67
N VAL A 60 38.68 -31.60 2.70
CA VAL A 60 39.95 -31.24 3.36
C VAL A 60 39.72 -30.61 4.75
N VAL A 61 38.48 -30.12 5.05
CA VAL A 61 38.19 -29.40 6.30
C VAL A 61 37.12 -30.13 7.08
N GLU A 62 37.46 -30.68 8.24
CA GLU A 62 36.55 -31.28 9.20
C GLU A 62 35.53 -30.20 9.66
N GLY A 63 34.25 -30.36 9.32
CA GLY A 63 33.17 -29.41 9.66
C GLY A 63 32.69 -28.49 8.53
N GLY A 64 33.34 -28.45 7.36
CA GLY A 64 32.93 -27.60 6.23
C GLY A 64 31.62 -27.97 5.55
N VAL A 65 31.25 -29.26 5.54
CA VAL A 65 30.01 -29.75 4.87
C VAL A 65 28.70 -29.17 5.42
N PRO A 66 28.49 -28.97 6.74
CA PRO A 66 27.29 -28.38 7.24
C PRO A 66 27.14 -26.88 6.91
N ALA A 67 28.25 -26.14 6.83
CA ALA A 67 28.24 -24.71 6.47
C ALA A 67 27.90 -24.52 4.99
N VAL A 68 28.48 -25.35 4.12
CA VAL A 68 28.20 -25.39 2.68
C VAL A 68 26.77 -25.79 2.41
N SER A 69 26.24 -26.82 3.06
CA SER A 69 24.83 -27.24 2.92
C SER A 69 23.89 -26.16 3.37
N ARG A 70 24.25 -25.37 4.39
CA ARG A 70 23.43 -24.23 4.86
C ARG A 70 23.44 -23.07 3.88
N ALA A 71 24.60 -22.76 3.31
CA ALA A 71 24.75 -21.73 2.28
C ALA A 71 24.00 -22.10 0.99
N ILE A 72 24.11 -23.37 0.54
CA ILE A 72 23.37 -23.87 -0.64
C ILE A 72 21.86 -23.84 -0.40
N ARG A 73 21.36 -24.21 0.78
CA ARG A 73 19.92 -24.10 1.12
C ARG A 73 19.42 -22.67 1.18
N ALA A 74 20.26 -21.74 1.65
CA ALA A 74 19.93 -20.31 1.64
C ALA A 74 19.89 -19.74 0.21
N LEU A 75 20.79 -20.22 -0.67
CA LEU A 75 20.79 -19.90 -2.09
C LEU A 75 19.58 -20.47 -2.82
N ASP A 76 19.23 -21.74 -2.53
CA ASP A 76 18.10 -22.44 -3.13
C ASP A 76 16.77 -21.73 -2.87
N ALA A 77 16.58 -21.20 -1.67
CA ALA A 77 15.37 -20.49 -1.30
C ALA A 77 15.19 -19.14 -2.00
N SER A 78 16.27 -18.45 -2.35
CA SER A 78 16.21 -17.09 -2.90
C SER A 78 16.42 -17.00 -4.41
N VAL A 79 17.17 -17.96 -4.99
CA VAL A 79 17.64 -17.91 -6.39
C VAL A 79 16.87 -18.88 -7.30
N LEU A 80 16.48 -20.05 -6.79
CA LEU A 80 15.79 -21.07 -7.59
C LEU A 80 14.28 -20.87 -7.69
N ASN A 81 13.71 -19.98 -6.91
CA ASN A 81 12.30 -19.64 -6.99
C ASN A 81 12.13 -18.11 -6.97
N PRO A 82 12.49 -17.40 -8.05
CA PRO A 82 12.31 -15.96 -8.09
C PRO A 82 10.82 -15.65 -7.99
N ILE A 83 10.40 -15.21 -6.82
CA ILE A 83 9.08 -14.63 -6.65
C ILE A 83 9.07 -13.36 -7.52
N ALA A 84 8.21 -13.32 -8.53
CA ALA A 84 7.93 -12.07 -9.21
C ALA A 84 7.39 -11.09 -8.17
N THR A 85 8.24 -10.16 -7.74
CA THR A 85 7.90 -9.22 -6.67
C THR A 85 6.86 -8.23 -7.20
N SER A 86 5.76 -8.13 -6.52
CA SER A 86 4.71 -7.12 -6.78
C SER A 86 5.13 -5.71 -6.34
N GLY A 87 6.37 -5.54 -5.86
CA GLY A 87 6.83 -4.30 -5.24
C GLY A 87 6.29 -4.06 -3.83
N THR A 88 5.43 -4.95 -3.32
CA THR A 88 4.85 -4.82 -1.98
C THR A 88 5.71 -5.55 -0.95
N VAL A 89 6.22 -4.81 0.01
CA VAL A 89 7.06 -5.31 1.11
C VAL A 89 6.27 -5.16 2.41
N ARG A 90 6.43 -6.10 3.32
CA ARG A 90 5.89 -6.02 4.68
C ARG A 90 6.96 -6.33 5.71
N PRO A 91 6.88 -5.81 6.93
CA PRO A 91 7.77 -6.20 8.01
C PRO A 91 7.72 -7.70 8.28
N ASN A 92 8.87 -8.29 8.60
CA ASN A 92 8.97 -9.67 9.06
C ASN A 92 9.33 -9.67 10.54
N PHE A 93 8.41 -10.14 11.38
CA PHE A 93 8.60 -10.21 12.83
C PHE A 93 9.22 -11.55 13.24
N PHE A 94 10.26 -11.50 14.07
CA PHE A 94 10.92 -12.69 14.64
C PHE A 94 11.37 -12.43 16.08
N ALA A 95 11.59 -13.50 16.84
CA ALA A 95 11.99 -13.38 18.23
C ALA A 95 13.34 -12.66 18.38
N GLY A 96 13.39 -11.62 19.23
CA GLY A 96 14.57 -10.78 19.44
C GLY A 96 14.69 -9.56 18.51
N ARG A 97 13.78 -9.37 17.54
CA ARG A 97 13.72 -8.13 16.77
C ARG A 97 13.18 -6.99 17.63
N LEU A 98 13.92 -5.88 17.68
CA LEU A 98 13.40 -4.63 18.24
C LEU A 98 12.35 -4.06 17.27
N LEU A 99 11.18 -3.72 17.80
CA LEU A 99 10.12 -3.06 17.05
C LEU A 99 10.21 -1.54 17.24
N THR A 100 10.15 -0.84 16.13
CA THR A 100 10.09 0.63 16.10
C THR A 100 8.68 1.10 15.73
N ALA A 101 8.39 2.39 15.95
CA ALA A 101 7.14 2.99 15.48
C ALA A 101 7.01 2.90 13.94
N ASP A 102 8.13 2.97 13.23
CA ASP A 102 8.14 2.85 11.77
C ASP A 102 7.78 1.44 11.30
N ASP A 103 8.29 0.39 11.95
CA ASP A 103 7.88 -1.00 11.65
C ASP A 103 6.36 -1.19 11.78
N LEU A 104 5.75 -0.58 12.80
CA LEU A 104 4.31 -0.66 13.03
C LEU A 104 3.52 0.14 11.99
N ARG A 105 4.00 1.32 11.58
CA ARG A 105 3.39 2.12 10.51
C ARG A 105 3.46 1.40 9.17
N GLU A 106 4.61 0.80 8.83
CA GLU A 106 4.77 0.00 7.60
C GLU A 106 3.80 -1.18 7.55
N GLU A 107 3.60 -1.87 8.69
CA GLU A 107 2.64 -2.98 8.76
C GLU A 107 1.20 -2.50 8.54
N GLN A 108 0.80 -1.39 9.18
CA GLN A 108 -0.52 -0.79 8.97
C GLN A 108 -0.73 -0.37 7.51
N GLU A 109 0.25 0.33 6.92
CA GLU A 109 0.14 0.81 5.54
C GLU A 109 0.11 -0.36 4.54
N TYR A 110 0.87 -1.43 4.78
CA TYR A 110 0.77 -2.65 3.97
C TYR A 110 -0.66 -3.20 3.93
N HIS A 111 -1.34 -3.28 5.07
CA HIS A 111 -2.71 -3.79 5.15
C HIS A 111 -3.71 -2.81 4.53
N ARG A 112 -3.58 -1.51 4.79
CA ARG A 112 -4.42 -0.46 4.21
C ARG A 112 -4.34 -0.47 2.68
N GLU A 113 -3.13 -0.48 2.12
CA GLU A 113 -2.95 -0.53 0.66
C GLU A 113 -3.49 -1.81 0.03
N LYS A 114 -3.29 -2.94 0.69
CA LYS A 114 -3.81 -4.21 0.21
C LYS A 114 -5.34 -4.24 0.21
N HIS A 115 -5.95 -3.67 1.24
CA HIS A 115 -7.41 -3.53 1.35
C HIS A 115 -7.97 -2.57 0.28
N ARG A 116 -7.38 -1.38 0.13
CA ARG A 116 -7.74 -0.41 -0.92
C ARG A 116 -7.67 -1.01 -2.32
N ARG A 117 -6.59 -1.72 -2.62
CA ARG A 117 -6.44 -2.41 -3.91
C ARG A 117 -7.52 -3.48 -4.11
N HIS A 118 -7.85 -4.23 -3.07
CA HIS A 118 -8.92 -5.23 -3.10
C HIS A 118 -10.27 -4.58 -3.44
N LEU A 119 -10.65 -3.53 -2.73
CA LEU A 119 -11.90 -2.82 -2.97
C LEU A 119 -11.94 -2.21 -4.37
N GLN A 120 -10.90 -1.51 -4.78
CA GLN A 120 -10.82 -0.86 -6.08
C GLN A 120 -10.91 -1.86 -7.24
N MET A 121 -10.20 -2.98 -7.16
CA MET A 121 -10.11 -3.94 -8.27
C MET A 121 -11.32 -4.87 -8.36
N LEU A 122 -11.96 -5.21 -7.25
CA LEU A 122 -13.09 -6.14 -7.23
C LEU A 122 -14.45 -5.45 -7.19
N HIS A 123 -14.54 -4.26 -6.60
CA HIS A 123 -15.81 -3.58 -6.40
C HIS A 123 -15.92 -2.26 -7.19
N GLY A 124 -14.78 -1.63 -7.52
CA GLY A 124 -14.77 -0.31 -8.15
C GLY A 124 -15.05 0.79 -7.13
N PHE A 125 -15.72 1.87 -7.56
CA PHE A 125 -16.06 3.02 -6.73
C PHE A 125 -17.52 3.44 -6.89
N GLY A 126 -18.07 4.08 -5.86
CA GLY A 126 -19.45 4.58 -5.86
C GLY A 126 -20.15 4.39 -4.52
N VAL A 127 -21.41 4.77 -4.46
CA VAL A 127 -22.27 4.58 -3.29
C VAL A 127 -22.60 3.09 -3.12
N VAL A 128 -22.31 2.59 -1.91
CA VAL A 128 -22.66 1.22 -1.49
C VAL A 128 -24.09 1.18 -0.97
N ASP A 129 -24.38 2.07 0.00
CA ASP A 129 -25.68 2.16 0.66
C ASP A 129 -25.90 3.57 1.24
N GLY A 130 -27.16 3.97 1.43
CA GLY A 130 -27.52 5.24 2.03
C GLY A 130 -27.03 6.45 1.24
N LEU A 131 -26.54 7.48 1.96
CA LEU A 131 -26.03 8.76 1.44
C LEU A 131 -27.05 9.52 0.61
N GLN A 132 -28.34 9.39 0.93
CA GLN A 132 -29.42 10.13 0.28
C GLN A 132 -29.32 11.60 0.68
N VAL A 133 -29.63 12.48 -0.28
CA VAL A 133 -29.54 13.91 -0.08
C VAL A 133 -30.94 14.52 -0.23
N ASP A 134 -31.32 15.27 0.78
CA ASP A 134 -32.54 16.06 0.76
C ASP A 134 -32.25 17.55 0.92
N VAL A 135 -33.09 18.40 0.35
CA VAL A 135 -33.05 19.85 0.54
C VAL A 135 -34.20 20.24 1.47
N ALA A 136 -33.86 20.98 2.51
CA ALA A 136 -34.87 21.48 3.46
C ALA A 136 -35.94 22.33 2.74
N SER A 137 -37.15 22.37 3.29
CA SER A 137 -38.29 23.08 2.68
C SER A 137 -38.06 24.58 2.48
N ASP A 138 -37.16 25.18 3.24
CA ASP A 138 -36.74 26.58 3.08
C ASP A 138 -35.69 26.78 1.95
N GLY A 139 -35.20 25.71 1.36
CA GLY A 139 -34.21 25.73 0.28
C GLY A 139 -32.82 26.26 0.68
N THR A 140 -32.49 26.32 1.97
CA THR A 140 -31.24 26.91 2.45
C THR A 140 -30.25 25.89 2.98
N THR A 141 -30.70 24.68 3.28
CA THR A 141 -29.92 23.62 3.91
C THR A 141 -30.11 22.31 3.17
N ILE A 142 -29.07 21.53 3.05
CA ILE A 142 -29.15 20.11 2.66
C ILE A 142 -28.96 19.23 3.87
N SER A 143 -29.52 18.04 3.82
CA SER A 143 -29.19 16.93 4.70
C SER A 143 -28.67 15.75 3.90
N VAL A 144 -27.65 15.06 4.42
CA VAL A 144 -27.11 13.82 3.87
C VAL A 144 -27.35 12.73 4.90
N GLU A 145 -28.08 11.70 4.50
CA GLU A 145 -28.37 10.54 5.33
C GLU A 145 -27.12 9.68 5.58
N PRO A 146 -27.07 8.94 6.71
CA PRO A 146 -26.05 7.94 6.96
C PRO A 146 -25.88 6.97 5.79
N GLY A 147 -24.64 6.48 5.59
CA GLY A 147 -24.39 5.55 4.52
C GLY A 147 -22.92 5.32 4.26
N MET A 148 -22.64 4.61 3.18
CA MET A 148 -21.29 4.20 2.82
C MET A 148 -21.03 4.34 1.32
N ALA A 149 -19.81 4.75 0.98
CA ALA A 149 -19.29 4.76 -0.39
C ALA A 149 -17.85 4.25 -0.42
N ILE A 150 -17.38 3.87 -1.60
CA ILE A 150 -15.97 3.59 -1.89
C ILE A 150 -15.49 4.62 -2.90
N ASP A 151 -14.39 5.30 -2.61
CA ASP A 151 -13.82 6.30 -3.50
C ASP A 151 -12.98 5.67 -4.64
N PRO A 152 -12.54 6.43 -5.66
CA PRO A 152 -11.71 5.93 -6.74
C PRO A 152 -10.35 5.35 -6.32
N TYR A 153 -9.90 5.65 -5.10
CA TYR A 153 -8.66 5.13 -4.52
C TYR A 153 -8.86 3.87 -3.67
N GLY A 154 -10.11 3.37 -3.56
CA GLY A 154 -10.46 2.20 -2.76
C GLY A 154 -10.56 2.49 -1.26
N ARG A 155 -10.72 3.76 -0.85
CA ARG A 155 -10.96 4.12 0.56
C ARG A 155 -12.45 4.03 0.86
N GLU A 156 -12.77 3.50 2.01
CA GLU A 156 -14.14 3.46 2.52
C GLU A 156 -14.53 4.84 3.08
N ILE A 157 -15.65 5.37 2.63
CA ILE A 157 -16.24 6.61 3.14
C ILE A 157 -17.46 6.20 3.92
N VAL A 158 -17.43 6.36 5.23
CA VAL A 158 -18.55 6.00 6.12
C VAL A 158 -19.08 7.26 6.78
N LEU A 159 -20.38 7.49 6.64
CA LEU A 159 -21.13 8.53 7.32
C LEU A 159 -22.08 7.86 8.28
N ASP A 160 -21.76 7.91 9.59
CA ASP A 160 -22.54 7.24 10.64
C ASP A 160 -23.81 8.01 11.02
N ASP A 161 -23.73 9.33 11.02
CA ASP A 161 -24.82 10.22 11.43
C ASP A 161 -25.27 11.15 10.30
N LEU A 162 -26.52 11.61 10.36
CA LEU A 162 -27.03 12.61 9.45
C LEU A 162 -26.25 13.92 9.54
N VAL A 163 -25.77 14.40 8.41
CA VAL A 163 -25.06 15.68 8.31
C VAL A 163 -25.93 16.71 7.61
N ALA A 164 -26.12 17.87 8.25
CA ALA A 164 -26.82 19.02 7.67
C ALA A 164 -25.80 20.13 7.35
N LEU A 165 -25.88 20.67 6.12
CA LEU A 165 -24.99 21.73 5.64
C LEU A 165 -25.79 22.89 5.06
N PRO A 166 -25.47 24.15 5.39
CA PRO A 166 -26.06 25.30 4.73
C PRO A 166 -25.57 25.40 3.28
N ILE A 167 -26.46 25.77 2.37
CA ILE A 167 -26.09 26.07 0.99
C ILE A 167 -25.67 27.54 0.93
N PRO A 168 -24.41 27.87 0.62
CA PRO A 168 -23.99 29.26 0.52
C PRO A 168 -24.83 30.04 -0.51
N PHE A 169 -25.21 31.26 -0.18
CA PHE A 169 -26.10 32.09 -1.02
C PHE A 169 -25.59 32.30 -2.45
N ASN A 170 -24.29 32.37 -2.60
CA ASN A 170 -23.58 32.59 -3.88
C ASN A 170 -23.11 31.30 -4.55
N SER A 171 -23.61 30.13 -4.10
CA SER A 171 -23.26 28.86 -4.76
C SER A 171 -23.69 28.88 -6.23
N PRO A 172 -22.83 28.41 -7.13
CA PRO A 172 -23.18 28.28 -8.55
C PRO A 172 -24.25 27.20 -8.73
N SER A 173 -25.01 27.32 -9.82
CA SER A 173 -25.96 26.27 -10.23
C SER A 173 -25.49 25.69 -11.59
N PRO A 174 -25.24 24.39 -11.71
CA PRO A 174 -25.40 23.35 -10.70
C PRO A 174 -24.30 23.36 -9.63
N THR A 175 -24.61 22.80 -8.45
CA THR A 175 -23.66 22.51 -7.37
C THR A 175 -23.77 21.04 -7.01
N CYS A 176 -22.64 20.39 -6.79
CA CYS A 176 -22.57 18.98 -6.42
C CYS A 176 -22.39 18.82 -4.91
N VAL A 177 -23.08 17.84 -4.34
CA VAL A 177 -22.84 17.35 -2.98
C VAL A 177 -21.84 16.22 -3.09
N VAL A 178 -20.68 16.38 -2.46
CA VAL A 178 -19.57 15.43 -2.53
C VAL A 178 -19.28 14.91 -1.13
N VAL A 179 -19.19 13.61 -1.00
CA VAL A 179 -18.66 12.93 0.19
C VAL A 179 -17.23 12.49 -0.09
N GLN A 180 -16.34 12.69 0.89
CA GLN A 180 -14.91 12.46 0.72
C GLN A 180 -14.34 11.82 1.96
N TYR A 181 -13.44 10.86 1.80
CA TYR A 181 -12.66 10.28 2.90
C TYR A 181 -11.83 11.35 3.59
N ALA A 182 -11.88 11.38 4.90
CA ALA A 182 -11.10 12.30 5.73
C ALA A 182 -10.46 11.58 6.90
N GLU A 183 -9.27 12.04 7.30
CA GLU A 183 -8.58 11.61 8.51
C GLU A 183 -8.35 12.82 9.42
N ARG A 184 -8.48 12.61 10.72
CA ARG A 184 -8.19 13.62 11.74
C ARG A 184 -7.30 13.03 12.81
N PHE A 185 -6.21 13.74 13.12
CA PHE A 185 -5.35 13.42 14.24
C PHE A 185 -5.99 13.89 15.54
N VAL A 186 -6.14 12.96 16.50
CA VAL A 186 -6.84 13.21 17.78
C VAL A 186 -6.03 12.69 18.97
N ASP A 187 -6.51 13.02 20.18
CA ASP A 187 -5.96 12.57 21.45
C ASP A 187 -4.47 12.91 21.62
N PRO A 188 -4.09 14.20 21.67
CA PRO A 188 -2.71 14.61 21.87
C PRO A 188 -2.17 14.13 23.21
N VAL A 189 -0.99 13.49 23.22
CA VAL A 189 -0.27 13.03 24.40
C VAL A 189 1.08 13.72 24.53
N PRO A 190 1.57 13.99 25.74
CA PRO A 190 2.91 14.55 25.95
C PRO A 190 3.99 13.57 25.46
N VAL A 191 5.04 14.12 24.83
CA VAL A 191 6.23 13.36 24.43
C VAL A 191 7.47 13.81 25.20
N ALA A 192 8.51 12.99 25.21
CA ALA A 192 9.69 13.16 26.06
C ALA A 192 10.48 14.46 25.82
N ASP A 193 10.36 15.05 24.63
CA ASP A 193 10.99 16.34 24.26
C ASP A 193 10.21 17.57 24.72
N GLY A 194 9.08 17.37 25.42
CA GLY A 194 8.22 18.43 25.96
C GLY A 194 7.14 18.93 24.99
N GLY A 195 7.01 18.31 23.81
CA GLY A 195 5.92 18.55 22.87
C GLY A 195 4.68 17.69 23.14
N THR A 196 3.75 17.69 22.19
CA THR A 196 2.61 16.79 22.16
C THR A 196 2.48 16.18 20.77
N GLU A 197 2.14 14.89 20.73
CA GLU A 197 1.87 14.18 19.48
C GLU A 197 0.48 13.53 19.54
N PRO A 198 -0.26 13.47 18.44
CA PRO A 198 -1.53 12.77 18.40
C PRO A 198 -1.32 11.26 18.58
N SER A 199 -2.10 10.65 19.45
CA SER A 199 -2.01 9.22 19.71
C SER A 199 -2.95 8.37 18.86
N HIS A 200 -3.96 8.99 18.24
CA HIS A 200 -4.93 8.32 17.38
C HIS A 200 -5.19 9.09 16.10
N ILE A 201 -5.63 8.33 15.09
CA ILE A 201 -6.17 8.85 13.84
C ILE A 201 -7.64 8.42 13.80
N GLU A 202 -8.53 9.39 13.68
CA GLU A 202 -9.95 9.19 13.47
C GLU A 202 -10.25 9.25 11.97
N GLU A 203 -10.80 8.19 11.41
CA GLU A 203 -11.27 8.14 10.04
C GLU A 203 -12.72 8.63 9.99
N GLY A 204 -13.08 9.33 8.92
CA GLY A 204 -14.41 9.90 8.79
C GLY A 204 -14.76 10.31 7.38
N CYS A 205 -15.88 11.00 7.27
CA CYS A 205 -16.41 11.52 6.03
C CYS A 205 -16.48 13.06 6.07
N ASP A 206 -15.90 13.72 5.08
CA ASP A 206 -16.14 15.13 4.81
C ASP A 206 -17.26 15.27 3.78
N VAL A 207 -18.27 16.09 4.11
CA VAL A 207 -19.39 16.41 3.22
C VAL A 207 -19.25 17.85 2.78
N SER A 208 -19.17 18.09 1.48
CA SER A 208 -18.95 19.41 0.93
C SER A 208 -19.77 19.72 -0.30
N LEU A 209 -19.97 21.02 -0.56
CA LEU A 209 -20.61 21.54 -1.77
C LEU A 209 -19.56 22.06 -2.72
N LYS A 210 -19.50 21.50 -3.94
CA LYS A 210 -18.48 21.87 -4.95
C LYS A 210 -19.13 22.23 -6.29
N PRO A 211 -18.58 23.23 -7.02
CA PRO A 211 -18.98 23.51 -8.39
C PRO A 211 -18.43 22.42 -9.33
N GLY A 212 -19.17 21.36 -9.55
CA GLY A 212 -18.74 20.21 -10.36
C GLY A 212 -18.43 18.96 -9.55
N SER A 213 -18.21 17.84 -10.23
CA SER A 213 -17.83 16.57 -9.57
C SER A 213 -16.43 16.71 -8.97
N GLY A 214 -16.25 16.30 -7.72
CA GLY A 214 -14.95 16.26 -7.09
C GLY A 214 -14.12 15.07 -7.60
N ASP A 215 -12.85 15.29 -7.92
CA ASP A 215 -11.95 14.25 -8.43
C ASP A 215 -11.54 13.24 -7.35
N GLU A 216 -11.65 13.62 -6.07
CA GLU A 216 -11.15 12.82 -4.94
C GLU A 216 -12.25 12.23 -4.05
N GLY A 217 -13.53 12.43 -4.39
CA GLY A 217 -14.66 11.94 -3.61
C GLY A 217 -15.77 11.37 -4.50
N ILE A 218 -16.91 11.08 -3.88
CA ILE A 218 -18.09 10.58 -4.56
C ILE A 218 -19.14 11.69 -4.59
N THR A 219 -19.58 12.06 -5.78
CA THR A 219 -20.74 12.95 -5.94
C THR A 219 -22.01 12.15 -5.66
N VAL A 220 -22.69 12.48 -4.57
CA VAL A 220 -23.91 11.79 -4.12
C VAL A 220 -25.18 12.45 -4.61
N ALA A 221 -25.15 13.77 -4.90
CA ALA A 221 -26.25 14.49 -5.51
C ALA A 221 -25.76 15.70 -6.31
N ARG A 222 -26.59 16.16 -7.22
CA ARG A 222 -26.46 17.45 -7.91
C ARG A 222 -27.63 18.34 -7.54
N LEU A 223 -27.34 19.55 -7.18
CA LEU A 223 -28.35 20.56 -6.82
C LEU A 223 -28.53 21.55 -7.97
N LEU A 224 -29.77 21.85 -8.30
CA LEU A 224 -30.16 22.88 -9.24
C LEU A 224 -30.89 24.00 -8.52
N ARG A 225 -30.75 25.23 -9.00
CA ARG A 225 -31.52 26.38 -8.51
C ARG A 225 -32.61 26.69 -9.51
N GLU A 226 -33.84 26.43 -9.11
CA GLU A 226 -35.06 26.68 -9.90
C GLU A 226 -35.97 27.64 -9.14
N ASP A 227 -36.43 28.70 -9.80
CA ASP A 227 -37.33 29.74 -9.22
C ASP A 227 -36.82 30.33 -7.89
N GLY A 228 -35.50 30.41 -7.74
CA GLY A 228 -34.83 30.90 -6.53
C GLY A 228 -34.63 29.90 -5.40
N ALA A 229 -35.22 28.72 -5.49
CA ALA A 229 -35.06 27.62 -4.53
C ALA A 229 -34.11 26.53 -5.01
N TRP A 230 -33.38 25.92 -4.09
CA TRP A 230 -32.54 24.77 -4.41
C TRP A 230 -33.36 23.47 -4.39
N ARG A 231 -33.05 22.58 -5.31
CA ARG A 231 -33.65 21.25 -5.41
C ARG A 231 -32.60 20.23 -5.81
N VAL A 232 -32.75 18.98 -5.39
CA VAL A 232 -31.99 17.87 -5.90
C VAL A 232 -32.37 17.63 -7.35
N ASP A 233 -31.39 17.54 -8.24
CA ASP A 233 -31.59 17.23 -9.65
C ASP A 233 -32.02 15.76 -9.81
N PRO A 234 -33.28 15.50 -10.25
CA PRO A 234 -33.78 14.14 -10.39
C PRO A 234 -33.13 13.38 -11.58
N ALA A 235 -32.43 14.10 -12.49
CA ALA A 235 -31.73 13.50 -13.61
C ALA A 235 -30.30 13.03 -13.25
N PHE A 236 -29.80 13.46 -12.09
CA PHE A 236 -28.48 13.02 -11.63
C PHE A 236 -28.60 11.68 -10.92
N VAL A 237 -27.80 10.72 -11.36
CA VAL A 237 -27.69 9.40 -10.73
C VAL A 237 -26.27 9.27 -10.17
N PRO A 238 -26.10 9.15 -8.85
CA PRO A 238 -24.79 8.94 -8.26
C PRO A 238 -24.19 7.60 -8.73
N PRO A 239 -22.85 7.52 -8.89
CA PRO A 239 -22.23 6.25 -9.18
C PRO A 239 -22.52 5.26 -8.03
N ARG A 240 -23.01 4.08 -8.37
CA ARG A 240 -23.30 3.02 -7.41
C ARG A 240 -22.45 1.80 -7.70
N LEU A 241 -21.99 1.15 -6.66
CA LEU A 241 -21.37 -0.15 -6.80
C LEU A 241 -22.40 -1.14 -7.33
N GLN A 242 -21.96 -1.93 -8.32
CA GLN A 242 -22.80 -3.04 -8.78
C GLN A 242 -22.80 -4.09 -7.68
N ASN A 243 -23.91 -4.21 -6.97
CA ASN A 243 -24.09 -5.28 -6.01
C ASN A 243 -23.93 -6.63 -6.74
N CYS A 244 -22.95 -7.43 -6.36
CA CYS A 244 -22.85 -8.83 -6.74
C CYS A 244 -23.92 -9.72 -6.04
N ARG A 245 -25.08 -9.13 -5.70
CA ARG A 245 -26.26 -9.85 -5.23
C ARG A 245 -27.26 -9.89 -6.38
N SER A 246 -27.04 -10.86 -7.27
CA SER A 246 -28.08 -11.40 -8.13
C SER A 246 -28.55 -12.73 -7.57
#